data_64a6ff3b7907cb31b138ece61246fe85
#
_entry.id   64a6ff3b7907cb31b138ece61246fe85
#
_cell.length_a   1.000
_cell.length_b   1.000
_cell.length_c   1.000
_cell.angle_alpha   90.00
_cell.angle_beta   90.00
_cell.angle_gamma   90.00
#
_symmetry.space_group_name_H-M   'P 1'
#
loop_
_entity.id
_entity.type
_entity.pdbx_description
1 polymer ?
#
loop_
_entity_poly.entity_id
_entity_poly.type
_entity_poly.pdbx_seq_one_letter_code
_entity_poly.pdbx_strand_id
1 'polypeptide(L)'
;AEEDILKLGKQFRGLVGYMPQQQGFYEDFSPKAFLKYMAEIKGVKRIKTTDDNGNEVVKTVNQQIDELLEVVNLTKVAYKKIGGFSGGMKQRVLLAQALLGNPKILILDEPTAGLDPKERISIRNYIAELSKDKIILFATHVVSDIECIADKVLLLKSGEIIATGTPVELIESMAGKVGEITCTLDEVGELQK
;
A
#
# COMPACT_ATOMS: atom_id res chain seq x y z
N ALA A 1 6.51 -24.00 -12.10
CA ALA A 1 7.66 -24.49 -11.35
C ALA A 1 7.73 -23.65 -10.07
N GLU A 2 7.72 -24.30 -8.92
CA GLU A 2 7.97 -23.64 -7.63
C GLU A 2 9.48 -23.34 -7.56
N GLU A 3 9.85 -22.07 -7.58
CA GLU A 3 11.21 -21.64 -7.37
C GLU A 3 11.34 -21.02 -5.98
N ASP A 4 12.39 -21.43 -5.27
CA ASP A 4 12.68 -20.88 -3.94
C ASP A 4 13.05 -19.39 -4.05
N ILE A 5 12.27 -18.53 -3.41
CA ILE A 5 12.46 -17.06 -3.41
C ILE A 5 13.84 -16.65 -2.91
N LEU A 6 14.46 -17.44 -2.02
CA LEU A 6 15.82 -17.16 -1.53
C LEU A 6 16.87 -17.36 -2.63
N LYS A 7 16.63 -18.30 -3.57
CA LYS A 7 17.52 -18.56 -4.71
C LYS A 7 17.34 -17.54 -5.82
N LEU A 8 16.14 -16.97 -5.99
CA LEU A 8 15.86 -15.94 -6.99
C LEU A 8 16.57 -14.61 -6.71
N GLY A 9 16.87 -14.31 -5.45
CA GLY A 9 17.71 -13.18 -5.05
C GLY A 9 17.30 -11.83 -5.68
N LYS A 10 18.16 -11.29 -6.57
CA LYS A 10 17.91 -10.00 -7.25
C LYS A 10 16.67 -10.02 -8.15
N GLN A 11 16.38 -11.14 -8.81
CA GLN A 11 15.22 -11.25 -9.71
C GLN A 11 13.92 -11.12 -8.92
N PHE A 12 13.81 -11.82 -7.79
CA PHE A 12 12.66 -11.71 -6.90
C PHE A 12 12.48 -10.28 -6.37
N ARG A 13 13.58 -9.64 -5.90
CA ARG A 13 13.51 -8.24 -5.44
C ARG A 13 13.05 -7.26 -6.52
N GLY A 14 13.33 -7.56 -7.79
CA GLY A 14 12.84 -6.77 -8.93
C GLY A 14 11.31 -6.88 -9.14
N LEU A 15 10.70 -7.97 -8.67
CA LEU A 15 9.26 -8.21 -8.77
C LEU A 15 8.48 -7.58 -7.61
N VAL A 16 9.13 -7.20 -6.52
CA VAL A 16 8.48 -6.74 -5.28
C VAL A 16 8.66 -5.23 -5.11
N GLY A 17 7.55 -4.55 -4.88
CA GLY A 17 7.50 -3.20 -4.34
C GLY A 17 7.14 -3.28 -2.85
N TYR A 18 7.89 -2.57 -2.02
CA TYR A 18 7.64 -2.55 -0.58
C TYR A 18 7.48 -1.12 -0.07
N MET A 19 6.42 -0.89 0.67
CA MET A 19 6.13 0.33 1.38
C MET A 19 6.08 0.03 2.88
N PRO A 20 7.09 0.40 3.66
CA PRO A 20 7.08 0.24 5.12
C PRO A 20 6.16 1.28 5.77
N GLN A 21 5.66 0.97 6.98
CA GLN A 21 4.86 1.89 7.80
C GLN A 21 5.59 3.21 8.07
N GLN A 22 6.89 3.13 8.38
CA GLN A 22 7.74 4.29 8.59
C GLN A 22 9.07 4.09 7.89
N GLN A 23 9.54 5.11 7.23
CA GLN A 23 10.87 5.16 6.63
C GLN A 23 11.53 6.50 6.92
N GLY A 24 12.80 6.47 7.27
CA GLY A 24 13.62 7.68 7.27
C GLY A 24 13.78 8.23 5.86
N PHE A 25 13.50 9.52 5.70
CA PHE A 25 13.74 10.22 4.44
C PHE A 25 15.04 10.99 4.50
N TYR A 26 15.66 11.15 3.33
CA TYR A 26 16.64 12.20 3.14
C TYR A 26 15.90 13.54 3.05
N GLU A 27 15.83 14.27 4.15
CA GLU A 27 14.98 15.46 4.30
C GLU A 27 15.28 16.56 3.26
N ASP A 28 16.52 16.63 2.80
CA ASP A 28 16.95 17.56 1.76
C ASP A 28 16.57 17.15 0.33
N PHE A 29 16.13 15.91 0.12
CA PHE A 29 15.68 15.48 -1.20
C PHE A 29 14.27 16.01 -1.50
N SER A 30 14.04 16.30 -2.77
CA SER A 30 12.66 16.44 -3.27
C SER A 30 12.09 15.08 -3.64
N PRO A 31 10.74 14.92 -3.72
CA PRO A 31 10.12 13.69 -4.18
C PRO A 31 10.71 13.15 -5.49
N LYS A 32 10.89 14.04 -6.47
CA LYS A 32 11.47 13.65 -7.77
C LYS A 32 12.92 13.16 -7.64
N ALA A 33 13.75 13.84 -6.84
CA ALA A 33 15.12 13.45 -6.59
C ALA A 33 15.19 12.13 -5.81
N PHE A 34 14.34 11.96 -4.80
CA PHE A 34 14.25 10.74 -4.00
C PHE A 34 13.84 9.54 -4.85
N LEU A 35 12.79 9.66 -5.66
CA LEU A 35 12.33 8.59 -6.54
C LEU A 35 13.38 8.23 -7.60
N LYS A 36 14.10 9.22 -8.14
CA LYS A 36 15.20 8.97 -9.07
C LYS A 36 16.33 8.18 -8.41
N TYR A 37 16.75 8.57 -7.21
CA TYR A 37 17.75 7.88 -6.42
C TYR A 37 17.32 6.43 -6.12
N MET A 38 16.06 6.23 -5.71
CA MET A 38 15.52 4.89 -5.45
C MET A 38 15.45 4.03 -6.72
N ALA A 39 15.13 4.62 -7.87
CA ALA A 39 15.15 3.91 -9.14
C ALA A 39 16.56 3.44 -9.53
N GLU A 40 17.58 4.25 -9.28
CA GLU A 40 18.99 3.88 -9.49
C GLU A 40 19.42 2.72 -8.58
N ILE A 41 19.09 2.78 -7.28
CA ILE A 41 19.36 1.68 -6.32
C ILE A 41 18.69 0.38 -6.76
N LYS A 42 17.41 0.45 -7.18
CA LYS A 42 16.65 -0.71 -7.68
C LYS A 42 17.17 -1.21 -9.03
N GLY A 43 18.01 -0.44 -9.72
CA GLY A 43 18.50 -0.75 -11.06
C GLY A 43 17.44 -0.64 -12.15
N VAL A 44 16.41 0.19 -11.94
CA VAL A 44 15.33 0.43 -12.91
C VAL A 44 15.86 1.31 -14.04
N LYS A 45 15.89 0.78 -15.27
CA LYS A 45 16.38 1.52 -16.44
C LYS A 45 15.27 1.84 -17.44
N ARG A 46 14.39 0.89 -17.71
CA ARG A 46 13.23 0.99 -18.58
C ARG A 46 12.09 0.22 -17.97
N ILE A 47 10.88 0.71 -18.13
CA ILE A 47 9.68 0.12 -17.55
C ILE A 47 8.77 -0.31 -18.71
N LYS A 48 8.49 -1.61 -18.75
CA LYS A 48 7.46 -2.15 -19.63
C LYS A 48 6.11 -2.00 -18.92
N THR A 49 5.14 -1.45 -19.62
CA THR A 49 3.76 -1.29 -19.16
C THR A 49 2.82 -1.46 -20.32
N THR A 50 1.52 -1.52 -20.06
CA THR A 50 0.48 -1.60 -21.07
C THR A 50 -0.23 -0.25 -21.12
N ASP A 51 -0.51 0.27 -22.31
CA ASP A 51 -1.36 1.46 -22.47
C ASP A 51 -2.86 1.10 -22.34
N ASP A 52 -3.72 2.12 -22.39
CA ASP A 52 -5.17 1.96 -22.26
C ASP A 52 -5.78 1.11 -23.40
N ASN A 53 -5.06 0.91 -24.50
CA ASN A 53 -5.46 0.10 -25.63
C ASN A 53 -4.90 -1.34 -25.59
N GLY A 54 -4.16 -1.70 -24.51
CA GLY A 54 -3.56 -3.01 -24.33
C GLY A 54 -2.21 -3.20 -25.04
N ASN A 55 -1.60 -2.17 -25.62
CA ASN A 55 -0.30 -2.27 -26.29
C ASN A 55 0.85 -2.17 -25.29
N GLU A 56 1.91 -2.97 -25.51
CA GLU A 56 3.14 -2.88 -24.73
C GLU A 56 3.86 -1.55 -25.03
N VAL A 57 4.06 -0.73 -23.99
CA VAL A 57 4.77 0.55 -24.04
C VAL A 57 5.99 0.51 -23.15
N VAL A 58 7.09 1.09 -23.61
CA VAL A 58 8.33 1.21 -22.84
C VAL A 58 8.49 2.66 -22.38
N LYS A 59 8.45 2.89 -21.06
CA LYS A 59 8.64 4.20 -20.46
C LYS A 59 10.05 4.38 -19.91
N THR A 60 10.52 5.60 -19.92
CA THR A 60 11.72 5.99 -19.19
C THR A 60 11.43 6.12 -17.69
N VAL A 61 12.46 6.05 -16.86
CA VAL A 61 12.33 6.25 -15.41
C VAL A 61 11.71 7.62 -15.09
N ASN A 62 12.12 8.68 -15.78
CA ASN A 62 11.58 10.02 -15.54
C ASN A 62 10.08 10.10 -15.88
N GLN A 63 9.63 9.50 -16.97
CA GLN A 63 8.21 9.44 -17.32
C GLN A 63 7.41 8.72 -16.24
N GLN A 64 7.88 7.56 -15.76
CA GLN A 64 7.21 6.86 -14.67
C GLN A 64 7.17 7.69 -13.38
N ILE A 65 8.28 8.36 -13.03
CA ILE A 65 8.30 9.20 -11.83
C ILE A 65 7.26 10.32 -11.93
N ASP A 66 7.15 10.98 -13.07
CA ASP A 66 6.19 12.06 -13.27
C ASP A 66 4.74 11.55 -13.16
N GLU A 67 4.43 10.40 -13.77
CA GLU A 67 3.13 9.73 -13.63
C GLU A 67 2.83 9.32 -12.18
N LEU A 68 3.80 8.72 -11.48
CA LEU A 68 3.62 8.34 -10.09
C LEU A 68 3.38 9.55 -9.18
N LEU A 69 4.07 10.66 -9.40
CA LEU A 69 3.85 11.90 -8.66
C LEU A 69 2.47 12.50 -8.93
N GLU A 70 1.94 12.34 -10.14
CA GLU A 70 0.57 12.73 -10.48
C GLU A 70 -0.44 11.88 -9.72
N VAL A 71 -0.32 10.56 -9.81
CA VAL A 71 -1.19 9.59 -9.13
C VAL A 71 -1.27 9.84 -7.62
N VAL A 72 -0.13 10.09 -6.97
CA VAL A 72 -0.11 10.37 -5.53
C VAL A 72 -0.35 11.85 -5.21
N ASN A 73 -0.76 12.67 -6.19
CA ASN A 73 -1.07 14.10 -6.04
C ASN A 73 0.07 14.91 -5.40
N LEU A 74 1.30 14.69 -5.86
CA LEU A 74 2.50 15.39 -5.42
C LEU A 74 3.19 16.23 -6.52
N THR A 75 2.62 16.31 -7.72
CA THR A 75 3.20 17.03 -8.87
C THR A 75 3.56 18.49 -8.53
N LYS A 76 2.67 19.22 -7.83
CA LYS A 76 2.90 20.62 -7.45
C LYS A 76 4.07 20.83 -6.48
N VAL A 77 4.49 19.79 -5.80
CA VAL A 77 5.56 19.82 -4.78
C VAL A 77 6.73 18.90 -5.15
N ALA A 78 6.77 18.43 -6.39
CA ALA A 78 7.76 17.48 -6.90
C ALA A 78 9.24 17.90 -6.65
N TYR A 79 9.48 19.20 -6.54
CA TYR A 79 10.80 19.79 -6.33
C TYR A 79 11.00 20.43 -4.95
N LYS A 80 9.98 20.39 -4.05
CA LYS A 80 10.11 20.90 -2.68
C LYS A 80 10.76 19.84 -1.79
N LYS A 81 11.52 20.28 -0.77
CA LYS A 81 12.18 19.36 0.16
C LYS A 81 11.16 18.54 0.97
N ILE A 82 11.39 17.22 1.08
CA ILE A 82 10.54 16.28 1.81
C ILE A 82 10.53 16.59 3.32
N GLY A 83 11.59 17.18 3.86
CA GLY A 83 11.66 17.56 5.28
C GLY A 83 10.49 18.42 5.74
N GLY A 84 9.95 19.27 4.88
CA GLY A 84 8.78 20.12 5.17
C GLY A 84 7.41 19.47 4.90
N PHE A 85 7.36 18.16 4.57
CA PHE A 85 6.11 17.48 4.23
C PHE A 85 5.35 17.02 5.46
N SER A 86 4.01 17.03 5.37
CA SER A 86 3.15 16.36 6.35
C SER A 86 3.36 14.84 6.32
N GLY A 87 2.91 14.14 7.38
CA GLY A 87 2.96 12.68 7.42
C GLY A 87 2.28 12.04 6.21
N GLY A 88 1.08 12.51 5.84
CA GLY A 88 0.37 12.01 4.67
C GLY A 88 1.11 12.28 3.34
N MET A 89 1.78 13.42 3.20
CA MET A 89 2.61 13.68 2.02
C MET A 89 3.81 12.72 1.96
N LYS A 90 4.47 12.47 3.08
CA LYS A 90 5.55 11.49 3.17
C LYS A 90 5.07 10.08 2.83
N GLN A 91 3.90 9.68 3.33
CA GLN A 91 3.27 8.40 3.02
C GLN A 91 3.02 8.22 1.52
N ARG A 92 2.55 9.27 0.85
CA ARG A 92 2.36 9.26 -0.61
C ARG A 92 3.66 9.13 -1.40
N VAL A 93 4.76 9.72 -0.91
CA VAL A 93 6.10 9.49 -1.51
C VAL A 93 6.53 8.04 -1.39
N LEU A 94 6.27 7.39 -0.23
CA LEU A 94 6.58 5.96 -0.03
C LEU A 94 5.77 5.05 -0.96
N LEU A 95 4.49 5.34 -1.16
CA LEU A 95 3.68 4.60 -2.10
C LEU A 95 4.22 4.72 -3.53
N ALA A 96 4.56 5.94 -3.98
CA ALA A 96 5.19 6.14 -5.28
C ALA A 96 6.52 5.35 -5.41
N GLN A 97 7.33 5.32 -4.34
CA GLN A 97 8.58 4.55 -4.29
C GLN A 97 8.35 3.04 -4.38
N ALA A 98 7.29 2.51 -3.74
CA ALA A 98 6.95 1.10 -3.84
C ALA A 98 6.58 0.69 -5.27
N LEU A 99 5.94 1.58 -6.02
CA LEU A 99 5.49 1.36 -7.40
C LEU A 99 6.58 1.52 -8.47
N LEU A 100 7.76 2.04 -8.11
CA LEU A 100 8.87 2.21 -9.04
C LEU A 100 9.29 0.87 -9.69
N GLY A 101 9.41 0.88 -11.01
CA GLY A 101 9.79 -0.29 -11.79
C GLY A 101 8.62 -1.22 -12.16
N ASN A 102 7.39 -0.83 -11.85
CA ASN A 102 6.18 -1.59 -12.12
C ASN A 102 6.22 -3.04 -11.56
N PRO A 103 6.40 -3.22 -10.23
CA PRO A 103 6.48 -4.53 -9.60
C PRO A 103 5.19 -5.33 -9.81
N LYS A 104 5.31 -6.66 -9.76
CA LYS A 104 4.16 -7.59 -9.84
C LYS A 104 3.53 -7.87 -8.47
N ILE A 105 4.30 -7.70 -7.41
CA ILE A 105 3.88 -7.92 -6.02
C ILE A 105 4.10 -6.61 -5.26
N LEU A 106 3.08 -6.15 -4.57
CA LEU A 106 3.17 -4.99 -3.68
C LEU A 106 2.94 -5.44 -2.24
N ILE A 107 3.83 -5.04 -1.36
CA ILE A 107 3.67 -5.21 0.09
C ILE A 107 3.53 -3.81 0.66
N LEU A 108 2.34 -3.50 1.18
CA LEU A 108 1.97 -2.18 1.66
C LEU A 108 1.64 -2.27 3.16
N ASP A 109 2.45 -1.63 3.98
CA ASP A 109 2.29 -1.61 5.43
C ASP A 109 1.69 -0.26 5.84
N GLU A 110 0.43 -0.29 6.31
CA GLU A 110 -0.37 0.88 6.70
C GLU A 110 -0.38 2.02 5.65
N PRO A 111 -0.69 1.74 4.37
CA PRO A 111 -0.51 2.73 3.30
C PRO A 111 -1.47 3.92 3.39
N THR A 112 -2.53 3.83 4.18
CA THR A 112 -3.52 4.89 4.39
C THR A 112 -3.39 5.61 5.73
N ALA A 113 -2.42 5.21 6.55
CA ALA A 113 -2.19 5.82 7.85
C ALA A 113 -1.81 7.31 7.72
N GLY A 114 -2.39 8.15 8.57
CA GLY A 114 -2.11 9.60 8.59
C GLY A 114 -2.65 10.39 7.40
N LEU A 115 -3.45 9.77 6.54
CA LEU A 115 -4.17 10.45 5.46
C LEU A 115 -5.51 11.01 5.96
N ASP A 116 -5.91 12.15 5.40
CA ASP A 116 -7.28 12.62 5.59
C ASP A 116 -8.29 11.71 4.87
N PRO A 117 -9.60 11.77 5.22
CA PRO A 117 -10.61 10.85 4.67
C PRO A 117 -10.68 10.87 3.14
N LYS A 118 -10.52 12.03 2.51
CA LYS A 118 -10.56 12.17 1.04
C LYS A 118 -9.34 11.53 0.38
N GLU A 119 -8.16 11.78 0.93
CA GLU A 119 -6.92 11.20 0.45
C GLU A 119 -6.91 9.67 0.63
N ARG A 120 -7.43 9.18 1.78
CA ARG A 120 -7.58 7.74 2.04
C ARG A 120 -8.42 7.06 0.98
N ILE A 121 -9.59 7.61 0.64
CA ILE A 121 -10.46 7.08 -0.42
C ILE A 121 -9.73 7.05 -1.76
N SER A 122 -9.02 8.11 -2.11
CA SER A 122 -8.27 8.19 -3.36
C SER A 122 -7.20 7.10 -3.45
N ILE A 123 -6.41 6.91 -2.39
CA ILE A 123 -5.36 5.89 -2.34
C ILE A 123 -5.95 4.47 -2.36
N ARG A 124 -7.05 4.22 -1.63
CA ARG A 124 -7.75 2.92 -1.69
C ARG A 124 -8.22 2.58 -3.10
N ASN A 125 -8.89 3.51 -3.77
CA ASN A 125 -9.37 3.31 -5.13
C ASN A 125 -8.21 3.01 -6.08
N TYR A 126 -7.08 3.71 -5.92
CA TYR A 126 -5.90 3.44 -6.72
C TYR A 126 -5.30 2.06 -6.45
N ILE A 127 -5.23 1.64 -5.17
CA ILE A 127 -4.76 0.29 -4.80
C ILE A 127 -5.71 -0.77 -5.38
N ALA A 128 -7.03 -0.57 -5.30
CA ALA A 128 -8.02 -1.46 -5.90
C ALA A 128 -7.86 -1.56 -7.43
N GLU A 129 -7.51 -0.48 -8.11
CA GLU A 129 -7.21 -0.53 -9.55
C GLU A 129 -5.96 -1.35 -9.85
N LEU A 130 -4.91 -1.17 -9.04
CA LEU A 130 -3.67 -1.93 -9.18
C LEU A 130 -3.86 -3.44 -8.93
N SER A 131 -4.82 -3.86 -8.11
CA SER A 131 -5.06 -5.26 -7.78
C SER A 131 -5.54 -6.09 -8.98
N LYS A 132 -6.02 -5.46 -10.04
CA LYS A 132 -6.41 -6.14 -11.29
C LYS A 132 -5.22 -6.84 -11.97
N ASP A 133 -4.01 -6.29 -11.84
CA ASP A 133 -2.82 -6.76 -12.53
C ASP A 133 -1.68 -7.18 -11.59
N LYS A 134 -1.85 -7.00 -10.28
CA LYS A 134 -0.79 -7.20 -9.28
C LYS A 134 -1.30 -7.98 -8.08
N ILE A 135 -0.41 -8.72 -7.46
CA ILE A 135 -0.65 -9.31 -6.14
C ILE A 135 -0.35 -8.23 -5.09
N ILE A 136 -1.33 -7.90 -4.25
CA ILE A 136 -1.16 -6.87 -3.22
C ILE A 136 -1.34 -7.52 -1.84
N LEU A 137 -0.30 -7.44 -1.03
CA LEU A 137 -0.33 -7.74 0.40
C LEU A 137 -0.51 -6.41 1.14
N PHE A 138 -1.69 -6.21 1.71
CA PHE A 138 -2.07 -4.98 2.37
C PHE A 138 -2.19 -5.24 3.88
N ALA A 139 -1.24 -4.74 4.66
CA ALA A 139 -1.28 -4.83 6.12
C ALA A 139 -1.92 -3.55 6.68
N THR A 140 -2.99 -3.69 7.46
CA THR A 140 -3.67 -2.58 8.13
C THR A 140 -4.50 -3.06 9.32
N HIS A 141 -4.71 -2.14 10.26
CA HIS A 141 -5.67 -2.30 11.37
C HIS A 141 -7.00 -1.57 11.10
N VAL A 142 -7.14 -0.93 9.94
CA VAL A 142 -8.34 -0.15 9.58
C VAL A 142 -9.33 -1.04 8.83
N VAL A 143 -10.35 -1.53 9.54
CA VAL A 143 -11.37 -2.46 9.02
C VAL A 143 -12.05 -1.94 7.75
N SER A 144 -12.42 -0.66 7.70
CA SER A 144 -13.06 -0.05 6.53
C SER A 144 -12.22 -0.06 5.25
N ASP A 145 -10.90 -0.19 5.36
CA ASP A 145 -10.04 -0.33 4.19
C ASP A 145 -10.10 -1.76 3.66
N ILE A 146 -10.13 -2.75 4.58
CA ILE A 146 -10.23 -4.17 4.24
C ILE A 146 -11.54 -4.48 3.52
N GLU A 147 -12.67 -4.02 4.05
CA GLU A 147 -14.00 -4.25 3.48
C GLU A 147 -14.14 -3.75 2.03
N CYS A 148 -13.40 -2.69 1.69
CA CYS A 148 -13.50 -2.06 0.37
C CYS A 148 -12.62 -2.71 -0.71
N ILE A 149 -11.48 -3.30 -0.34
CA ILE A 149 -10.45 -3.68 -1.33
C ILE A 149 -9.92 -5.11 -1.20
N ALA A 150 -10.21 -5.81 -0.10
CA ALA A 150 -9.64 -7.14 0.13
C ALA A 150 -10.48 -8.25 -0.50
N ASP A 151 -9.89 -9.05 -1.37
CA ASP A 151 -10.47 -10.31 -1.84
C ASP A 151 -10.35 -11.39 -0.76
N LYS A 152 -9.27 -11.37 0.01
CA LYS A 152 -8.98 -12.34 1.05
C LYS A 152 -8.32 -11.68 2.26
N VAL A 153 -8.76 -12.05 3.44
CA VAL A 153 -8.27 -11.54 4.72
C VAL A 153 -7.59 -12.65 5.50
N LEU A 154 -6.47 -12.32 6.11
CA LEU A 154 -5.74 -13.15 7.08
C LEU A 154 -5.74 -12.40 8.41
N LEU A 155 -6.41 -12.94 9.43
CA LEU A 155 -6.39 -12.38 10.77
C LEU A 155 -5.19 -12.93 11.55
N LEU A 156 -4.28 -12.02 11.95
CA LEU A 156 -3.12 -12.36 12.76
C LEU A 156 -3.35 -11.96 14.23
N LYS A 157 -3.00 -12.89 15.14
CA LYS A 157 -2.96 -12.63 16.57
C LYS A 157 -1.73 -13.31 17.16
N SER A 158 -0.89 -12.55 17.86
CA SER A 158 0.33 -13.05 18.51
C SER A 158 1.28 -13.85 17.59
N GLY A 159 1.36 -13.46 16.32
CA GLY A 159 2.21 -14.12 15.31
C GLY A 159 1.59 -15.33 14.63
N GLU A 160 0.36 -15.72 14.97
CA GLU A 160 -0.36 -16.83 14.38
C GLU A 160 -1.54 -16.36 13.55
N ILE A 161 -1.83 -17.07 12.45
CA ILE A 161 -3.04 -16.83 11.65
C ILE A 161 -4.20 -17.54 12.35
N ILE A 162 -5.12 -16.76 12.90
CA ILE A 162 -6.28 -17.30 13.64
C ILE A 162 -7.54 -17.48 12.78
N ALA A 163 -7.64 -16.78 11.66
CA ALA A 163 -8.73 -16.94 10.70
C ALA A 163 -8.30 -16.51 9.30
N THR A 164 -8.94 -17.09 8.30
CA THR A 164 -8.72 -16.78 6.89
C THR A 164 -10.06 -16.89 6.16
N GLY A 165 -10.39 -15.91 5.30
CA GLY A 165 -11.62 -15.91 4.52
C GLY A 165 -11.79 -14.60 3.73
N THR A 166 -12.85 -14.50 2.97
CA THR A 166 -13.32 -13.21 2.44
C THR A 166 -13.86 -12.34 3.59
N PRO A 167 -13.97 -11.01 3.43
CA PRO A 167 -14.61 -10.16 4.43
C PRO A 167 -16.00 -10.67 4.83
N VAL A 168 -16.80 -11.09 3.87
CA VAL A 168 -18.17 -11.59 4.09
C VAL A 168 -18.17 -12.87 4.92
N GLU A 169 -17.35 -13.88 4.54
CA GLU A 169 -17.23 -15.15 5.29
C GLU A 169 -16.80 -14.93 6.74
N LEU A 170 -15.89 -13.99 6.99
CA LEU A 170 -15.42 -13.67 8.34
C LEU A 170 -16.54 -13.03 9.17
N ILE A 171 -17.33 -12.12 8.59
CA ILE A 171 -18.49 -11.50 9.26
C ILE A 171 -19.54 -12.57 9.57
N GLU A 172 -19.89 -13.41 8.60
CA GLU A 172 -20.86 -14.50 8.78
C GLU A 172 -20.42 -15.51 9.86
N SER A 173 -19.13 -15.77 9.99
CA SER A 173 -18.60 -16.66 11.04
C SER A 173 -18.83 -16.13 12.46
N MET A 174 -19.12 -14.84 12.60
CA MET A 174 -19.44 -14.17 13.87
C MET A 174 -20.94 -14.12 14.15
N ALA A 175 -21.81 -14.58 13.24
CA ALA A 175 -23.24 -14.60 13.44
C ALA A 175 -23.61 -15.38 14.72
N GLY A 176 -24.43 -14.77 15.57
CA GLY A 176 -24.81 -15.31 16.87
C GLY A 176 -23.76 -15.27 17.99
N LYS A 177 -22.53 -14.79 17.69
CA LYS A 177 -21.45 -14.62 18.69
C LYS A 177 -21.30 -13.19 19.18
N VAL A 178 -21.90 -12.25 18.46
CA VAL A 178 -21.85 -10.81 18.77
C VAL A 178 -23.30 -10.31 18.96
N GLY A 179 -23.53 -9.56 20.01
CA GLY A 179 -24.82 -8.93 20.33
C GLY A 179 -24.60 -7.46 20.64
N GLU A 180 -25.60 -6.64 20.39
CA GLU A 180 -25.65 -5.25 20.80
C GLU A 180 -26.44 -5.13 22.10
N ILE A 181 -25.87 -4.46 23.10
CA ILE A 181 -26.49 -4.23 24.39
C ILE A 181 -26.52 -2.72 24.62
N THR A 182 -27.73 -2.21 24.91
CA THR A 182 -27.89 -0.83 25.36
C THR A 182 -27.77 -0.80 26.90
N CYS A 183 -26.80 -0.10 27.43
CA CYS A 183 -26.55 0.02 28.85
C CYS A 183 -26.22 1.46 29.25
N THR A 184 -26.34 1.78 30.52
CA THR A 184 -25.86 3.04 31.09
C THR A 184 -24.36 3.04 31.31
N LEU A 185 -23.74 4.22 31.46
CA LEU A 185 -22.28 4.34 31.69
C LEU A 185 -21.81 3.57 32.93
N ASP A 186 -22.66 3.45 33.98
CA ASP A 186 -22.32 2.74 35.19
C ASP A 186 -22.29 1.21 35.01
N GLU A 187 -23.12 0.67 34.11
CA GLU A 187 -23.19 -0.76 33.80
C GLU A 187 -22.03 -1.23 32.87
N VAL A 188 -21.40 -0.33 32.12
CA VAL A 188 -20.25 -0.68 31.25
C VAL A 188 -19.09 -1.31 32.04
N GLY A 189 -18.85 -0.82 33.27
CA GLY A 189 -17.78 -1.35 34.13
C GLY A 189 -18.01 -2.78 34.61
N GLU A 190 -19.26 -3.25 34.64
CA GLU A 190 -19.64 -4.62 35.02
C GLU A 190 -19.56 -5.59 33.81
N LEU A 191 -19.82 -5.09 32.61
CA LEU A 191 -19.79 -5.88 31.38
C LEU A 191 -18.38 -6.14 30.83
N GLN A 192 -17.37 -5.41 31.31
CA GLN A 192 -15.97 -5.57 30.92
C GLN A 192 -15.18 -6.58 31.77
N LYS A 193 -15.78 -7.17 32.78
CA LYS A 193 -15.18 -8.23 33.64
C LYS A 193 -15.52 -9.62 33.11
#